data_7c10152277d2a32feff27df424646126
#
_entry.id   7c10152277d2a32feff27df424646126
#
_cell.length_a   1.000
_cell.length_b   1.000
_cell.length_c   1.000
_cell.angle_alpha   90.00
_cell.angle_beta   90.00
_cell.angle_gamma   90.00
#
_symmetry.space_group_name_H-M   'P 1'
#
loop_
_entity.id
_entity.type
_entity.pdbx_description
1 polymer ?
#
loop_
_entity_poly.entity_id
_entity_poly.type
_entity_poly.pdbx_seq_one_letter_code
_entity_poly.pdbx_strand_id
1 'polypeptide(L)'
;PLQEWLQPEGDKITEAPIKTIQQFLDKTKQKVIIKEVGQGFGKESLRALVQLPIEAIEFAAHGGTNFSKLELLRGDKEKLEIYKSIAQIGHSAEEMVLFVNELKLELGNQFLCRQFIISGGIKNFLDGHYLMEKLQAPSVYGQASALLQYAEKSYEALEQFLHFQIEGLKLSKAFFKVR
;
A
#
# COMPACT_ATOMS: atom_id res chain seq x y z
N PRO A 1 4.71 -11.46 5.49
CA PRO A 1 5.13 -12.67 4.78
C PRO A 1 6.61 -12.68 4.38
N LEU A 2 7.01 -12.08 3.24
CA LEU A 2 8.42 -12.16 2.83
C LEU A 2 9.36 -11.41 3.77
N GLN A 3 9.00 -10.21 4.19
CA GLN A 3 9.77 -9.41 5.13
C GLN A 3 10.06 -10.20 6.42
N GLU A 4 9.06 -10.87 6.99
CA GLU A 4 9.20 -11.65 8.23
C GLU A 4 10.06 -12.90 8.05
N TRP A 5 10.07 -13.49 6.86
CA TRP A 5 10.99 -14.59 6.55
C TRP A 5 12.44 -14.12 6.45
N LEU A 6 12.67 -12.90 6.01
CA LEU A 6 14.00 -12.32 5.81
C LEU A 6 14.57 -11.70 7.09
N GLN A 7 13.72 -11.30 8.05
CA GLN A 7 14.18 -10.66 9.28
C GLN A 7 15.10 -11.60 10.09
N PRO A 8 16.18 -11.08 10.68
CA PRO A 8 17.13 -11.88 11.46
C PRO A 8 16.54 -12.35 12.79
N GLU A 9 15.59 -11.59 13.35
CA GLU A 9 14.96 -11.82 14.65
C GLU A 9 13.48 -11.41 14.64
N GLY A 10 12.70 -11.89 15.58
CA GLY A 10 11.27 -11.59 15.72
C GLY A 10 10.37 -12.78 15.37
N ASP A 11 9.06 -12.55 15.45
CA ASP A 11 8.06 -13.58 15.16
C ASP A 11 8.06 -13.95 13.67
N LYS A 12 7.82 -15.22 13.40
CA LYS A 12 7.67 -15.74 12.04
C LYS A 12 6.25 -16.20 11.83
N ILE A 13 5.66 -15.82 10.71
CA ILE A 13 4.35 -16.34 10.31
C ILE A 13 4.47 -17.82 9.97
N THR A 14 3.71 -18.64 10.68
CA THR A 14 3.64 -20.09 10.49
C THR A 14 2.36 -20.52 9.75
N GLU A 15 1.36 -19.64 9.69
CA GLU A 15 0.09 -19.87 9.01
C GLU A 15 -0.15 -18.84 7.90
N ALA A 16 -1.08 -19.15 7.00
CA ALA A 16 -1.50 -18.20 5.98
C ALA A 16 -2.13 -16.94 6.64
N PRO A 17 -1.66 -15.72 6.35
CA PRO A 17 -2.12 -14.48 7.00
C PRO A 17 -3.64 -14.29 6.96
N ILE A 18 -4.29 -14.77 5.91
CA ILE A 18 -5.76 -14.69 5.76
C ILE A 18 -6.51 -15.38 6.90
N LYS A 19 -5.99 -16.50 7.41
CA LYS A 19 -6.60 -17.19 8.55
C LYS A 19 -6.52 -16.38 9.83
N THR A 20 -5.35 -15.80 10.09
CA THR A 20 -5.14 -14.92 11.25
C THR A 20 -6.06 -13.69 11.18
N ILE A 21 -6.21 -13.08 9.99
CA ILE A 21 -7.12 -11.95 9.78
C ILE A 21 -8.56 -12.37 10.07
N GLN A 22 -9.03 -13.51 9.54
CA GLN A 22 -10.38 -14.02 9.80
C GLN A 22 -10.63 -14.25 11.29
N GLN A 23 -9.72 -14.95 11.98
CA GLN A 23 -9.81 -15.18 13.41
C GLN A 23 -9.83 -13.88 14.25
N PHE A 24 -9.13 -12.85 13.78
CA PHE A 24 -9.14 -11.54 14.42
C PHE A 24 -10.48 -10.84 14.21
N LEU A 25 -11.02 -10.87 13.00
CA LEU A 25 -12.33 -10.28 12.66
C LEU A 25 -13.46 -10.92 13.45
N ASP A 26 -13.41 -12.24 13.70
CA ASP A 26 -14.39 -12.95 14.53
C ASP A 26 -14.40 -12.50 15.99
N LYS A 27 -13.27 -11.97 16.47
CA LYS A 27 -13.08 -11.56 17.89
C LYS A 27 -13.23 -10.06 18.13
N THR A 28 -13.23 -9.24 17.07
CA THR A 28 -13.27 -7.77 17.21
C THR A 28 -14.51 -7.18 16.60
N LYS A 29 -15.00 -6.08 17.21
CA LYS A 29 -16.03 -5.21 16.64
C LYS A 29 -15.42 -3.92 16.07
N GLN A 30 -14.11 -3.77 16.13
CA GLN A 30 -13.42 -2.59 15.65
C GLN A 30 -13.31 -2.59 14.12
N LYS A 31 -13.23 -1.40 13.55
CA LYS A 31 -12.90 -1.23 12.14
C LYS A 31 -11.46 -1.67 11.90
N VAL A 32 -11.26 -2.52 10.91
CA VAL A 32 -9.96 -3.11 10.62
C VAL A 32 -9.45 -2.63 9.27
N ILE A 33 -8.21 -2.17 9.24
CA ILE A 33 -7.47 -1.86 8.02
C ILE A 33 -6.39 -2.92 7.85
N ILE A 34 -6.31 -3.53 6.68
CA ILE A 34 -5.24 -4.48 6.35
C ILE A 34 -4.21 -3.76 5.48
N LYS A 35 -2.95 -3.87 5.87
CA LYS A 35 -1.82 -3.20 5.21
C LYS A 35 -0.75 -4.21 4.79
N GLU A 36 -0.21 -4.04 3.59
CA GLU A 36 1.03 -4.67 3.14
C GLU A 36 2.25 -3.86 3.62
N VAL A 37 3.46 -4.42 3.50
CA VAL A 37 4.69 -3.87 4.08
C VAL A 37 5.74 -3.48 3.02
N GLY A 38 5.33 -3.05 1.83
CA GLY A 38 6.20 -2.41 0.84
C GLY A 38 6.42 -3.17 -0.46
N GLN A 39 5.72 -4.29 -0.66
CA GLN A 39 5.76 -5.05 -1.93
C GLN A 39 4.40 -5.10 -2.64
N GLY A 40 3.34 -4.62 -2.01
CA GLY A 40 1.97 -4.68 -2.52
C GLY A 40 1.38 -6.10 -2.48
N PHE A 41 0.07 -6.18 -2.65
CA PHE A 41 -0.65 -7.46 -2.71
C PHE A 41 -0.75 -7.98 -4.14
N GLY A 42 -0.53 -9.27 -4.33
CA GLY A 42 -0.90 -9.94 -5.57
C GLY A 42 -2.43 -10.07 -5.71
N LYS A 43 -2.91 -10.28 -6.94
CA LYS A 43 -4.35 -10.34 -7.26
C LYS A 43 -5.11 -11.35 -6.41
N GLU A 44 -4.55 -12.54 -6.16
CA GLU A 44 -5.21 -13.57 -5.35
C GLU A 44 -5.31 -13.19 -3.86
N SER A 45 -4.29 -12.51 -3.32
CA SER A 45 -4.35 -11.96 -1.96
C SER A 45 -5.42 -10.88 -1.84
N LEU A 46 -5.49 -9.97 -2.82
CA LEU A 46 -6.54 -8.96 -2.87
C LEU A 46 -7.93 -9.60 -3.00
N ARG A 47 -8.07 -10.63 -3.83
CA ARG A 47 -9.33 -11.39 -3.97
C ARG A 47 -9.84 -11.92 -2.64
N ALA A 48 -8.95 -12.53 -1.86
CA ALA A 48 -9.31 -13.04 -0.53
C ALA A 48 -9.67 -11.92 0.45
N LEU A 49 -8.91 -10.81 0.44
CA LEU A 49 -9.12 -9.69 1.36
C LEU A 49 -10.39 -8.88 1.06
N VAL A 50 -10.69 -8.61 -0.22
CA VAL A 50 -11.86 -7.78 -0.58
C VAL A 50 -13.19 -8.46 -0.26
N GLN A 51 -13.19 -9.77 -0.03
CA GLN A 51 -14.36 -10.54 0.40
C GLN A 51 -14.55 -10.55 1.93
N LEU A 52 -13.64 -9.95 2.69
CA LEU A 52 -13.77 -9.83 4.15
C LEU A 52 -14.46 -8.52 4.54
N PRO A 53 -15.16 -8.49 5.69
CA PRO A 53 -15.83 -7.28 6.19
C PRO A 53 -14.82 -6.32 6.86
N ILE A 54 -13.79 -5.93 6.13
CA ILE A 54 -12.77 -4.98 6.55
C ILE A 54 -13.11 -3.57 6.08
N GLU A 55 -12.64 -2.56 6.82
CA GLU A 55 -12.91 -1.16 6.51
C GLU A 55 -12.13 -0.70 5.28
N ALA A 56 -10.83 -1.01 5.25
CA ALA A 56 -9.98 -0.60 4.13
C ALA A 56 -8.80 -1.56 3.92
N ILE A 57 -8.24 -1.49 2.71
CA ILE A 57 -6.94 -2.10 2.36
C ILE A 57 -5.97 -0.98 2.02
N GLU A 58 -4.80 -0.97 2.69
CA GLU A 58 -3.67 -0.11 2.32
C GLU A 58 -2.68 -0.89 1.47
N PHE A 59 -2.38 -0.36 0.30
CA PHE A 59 -1.57 -1.04 -0.70
C PHE A 59 -0.15 -1.29 -0.26
N ALA A 60 0.51 -0.29 0.33
CA ALA A 60 1.95 -0.32 0.60
C ALA A 60 2.74 -0.93 -0.57
N ALA A 61 2.44 -0.46 -1.77
CA ALA A 61 2.87 -1.01 -3.04
C ALA A 61 4.40 -0.89 -3.23
N HIS A 62 4.92 -1.69 -4.17
CA HIS A 62 6.31 -1.58 -4.60
C HIS A 62 6.62 -0.18 -5.14
N GLY A 63 7.78 0.37 -4.79
CA GLY A 63 8.19 1.74 -5.11
C GLY A 63 8.24 2.70 -3.91
N GLY A 64 7.69 2.28 -2.75
CA GLY A 64 7.90 2.90 -1.45
C GLY A 64 9.09 2.29 -0.70
N THR A 65 9.06 2.35 0.65
CA THR A 65 10.05 1.68 1.49
C THR A 65 9.94 0.17 1.31
N ASN A 66 11.04 -0.45 0.90
CA ASN A 66 11.10 -1.90 0.73
C ASN A 66 11.60 -2.55 2.03
N PHE A 67 10.68 -3.00 2.88
CA PHE A 67 11.02 -3.59 4.17
C PHE A 67 11.73 -4.94 4.03
N SER A 68 11.47 -5.71 2.99
CA SER A 68 12.22 -6.94 2.71
C SER A 68 13.70 -6.64 2.45
N LYS A 69 14.00 -5.58 1.69
CA LYS A 69 15.37 -5.11 1.49
C LYS A 69 15.99 -4.59 2.79
N LEU A 70 15.21 -3.89 3.59
CA LEU A 70 15.67 -3.37 4.90
C LEU A 70 16.11 -4.52 5.81
N GLU A 71 15.35 -5.59 5.90
CA GLU A 71 15.71 -6.76 6.71
C GLU A 71 16.95 -7.48 6.17
N LEU A 72 17.11 -7.55 4.86
CA LEU A 72 18.34 -8.08 4.27
C LEU A 72 19.57 -7.23 4.61
N LEU A 73 19.43 -5.89 4.64
CA LEU A 73 20.50 -4.97 5.01
C LEU A 73 20.89 -5.07 6.51
N ARG A 74 19.96 -5.50 7.36
CA ARG A 74 20.20 -5.76 8.80
C ARG A 74 20.85 -7.12 9.06
N GLY A 75 20.76 -8.02 8.08
CA GLY A 75 21.29 -9.38 8.17
C GLY A 75 22.72 -9.54 7.67
N ASP A 76 23.06 -10.78 7.32
CA ASP A 76 24.36 -11.16 6.78
C ASP A 76 24.56 -10.64 5.35
N LYS A 77 25.77 -10.18 5.03
CA LYS A 77 26.15 -9.70 3.68
C LYS A 77 25.99 -10.78 2.60
N GLU A 78 26.33 -12.02 2.90
CA GLU A 78 26.18 -13.15 1.97
C GLU A 78 24.71 -13.40 1.67
N LYS A 79 23.86 -13.40 2.71
CA LYS A 79 22.41 -13.50 2.56
C LYS A 79 21.83 -12.36 1.72
N LEU A 80 22.31 -11.12 1.94
CA LEU A 80 21.92 -9.97 1.13
C LEU A 80 22.23 -10.19 -0.35
N GLU A 81 23.46 -10.62 -0.70
CA GLU A 81 23.86 -10.83 -2.09
C GLU A 81 23.02 -11.91 -2.78
N ILE A 82 22.69 -13.00 -2.07
CA ILE A 82 21.90 -14.10 -2.61
C ILE A 82 20.42 -13.72 -2.79
N TYR A 83 19.83 -13.02 -1.80
CA TYR A 83 18.40 -12.78 -1.76
C TYR A 83 17.95 -11.38 -2.22
N LYS A 84 18.87 -10.51 -2.63
CA LYS A 84 18.52 -9.14 -3.09
C LYS A 84 17.51 -9.11 -4.24
N SER A 85 17.52 -10.14 -5.10
CA SER A 85 16.55 -10.27 -6.20
C SER A 85 15.12 -10.51 -5.71
N ILE A 86 14.95 -11.23 -4.60
CA ILE A 86 13.63 -11.49 -4.00
C ILE A 86 12.98 -10.17 -3.54
N ALA A 87 13.78 -9.26 -3.00
CA ALA A 87 13.30 -7.94 -2.58
C ALA A 87 12.83 -7.04 -3.74
N GLN A 88 13.11 -7.41 -4.99
CA GLN A 88 12.62 -6.70 -6.17
C GLN A 88 11.20 -7.14 -6.59
N ILE A 89 10.72 -8.26 -6.07
CA ILE A 89 9.40 -8.79 -6.41
C ILE A 89 8.33 -7.98 -5.68
N GLY A 90 7.31 -7.55 -6.42
CA GLY A 90 6.19 -6.79 -5.86
C GLY A 90 5.29 -6.22 -6.95
N HIS A 91 4.19 -5.61 -6.54
CA HIS A 91 3.24 -4.96 -7.42
C HIS A 91 3.23 -3.45 -7.17
N SER A 92 3.20 -2.69 -8.25
CA SER A 92 3.04 -1.24 -8.22
C SER A 92 1.62 -0.84 -7.78
N ALA A 93 1.45 0.41 -7.33
CA ALA A 93 0.13 0.93 -7.00
C ALA A 93 -0.82 0.91 -8.20
N GLU A 94 -0.31 1.13 -9.41
CA GLU A 94 -1.12 1.09 -10.64
C GLU A 94 -1.61 -0.33 -10.97
N GLU A 95 -0.75 -1.34 -10.87
CA GLU A 95 -1.16 -2.75 -11.05
C GLU A 95 -2.24 -3.13 -10.03
N MET A 96 -2.08 -2.70 -8.77
CA MET A 96 -3.07 -3.01 -7.73
C MET A 96 -4.41 -2.31 -7.96
N VAL A 97 -4.41 -1.07 -8.49
CA VAL A 97 -5.63 -0.38 -8.94
C VAL A 97 -6.36 -1.21 -10.01
N LEU A 98 -5.63 -1.74 -10.99
CA LEU A 98 -6.21 -2.61 -12.02
C LEU A 98 -6.78 -3.89 -11.42
N PHE A 99 -6.05 -4.56 -10.54
CA PHE A 99 -6.53 -5.77 -9.86
C PHE A 99 -7.82 -5.51 -9.07
N VAL A 100 -7.90 -4.40 -8.33
CA VAL A 100 -9.11 -4.05 -7.57
C VAL A 100 -10.30 -3.80 -8.50
N ASN A 101 -10.10 -3.07 -9.60
CA ASN A 101 -11.16 -2.81 -10.57
C ASN A 101 -11.69 -4.11 -11.21
N GLU A 102 -10.78 -5.00 -11.61
CA GLU A 102 -11.13 -6.31 -12.16
C GLU A 102 -11.90 -7.15 -11.12
N LEU A 103 -11.39 -7.25 -9.90
CA LEU A 103 -12.03 -8.00 -8.82
C LEU A 103 -13.41 -7.45 -8.46
N LYS A 104 -13.61 -6.14 -8.50
CA LYS A 104 -14.91 -5.53 -8.27
C LYS A 104 -15.93 -5.96 -9.31
N LEU A 105 -15.54 -6.05 -10.58
CA LEU A 105 -16.40 -6.55 -11.66
C LEU A 105 -16.67 -8.06 -11.53
N GLU A 106 -15.64 -8.85 -11.22
CA GLU A 106 -15.73 -10.30 -11.10
C GLU A 106 -16.59 -10.74 -9.91
N LEU A 107 -16.43 -10.12 -8.75
CA LEU A 107 -17.04 -10.55 -7.47
C LEU A 107 -18.42 -9.94 -7.21
N GLY A 108 -18.74 -8.80 -7.80
CA GLY A 108 -20.04 -8.14 -7.61
C GLY A 108 -20.38 -7.95 -6.12
N ASN A 109 -21.46 -8.57 -5.66
CA ASN A 109 -21.93 -8.47 -4.28
C ASN A 109 -21.00 -9.14 -3.24
N GLN A 110 -20.05 -9.96 -3.66
CA GLN A 110 -19.06 -10.56 -2.75
C GLN A 110 -17.89 -9.62 -2.46
N PHE A 111 -17.79 -8.50 -3.16
CA PHE A 111 -16.80 -7.46 -2.93
C PHE A 111 -17.23 -6.58 -1.73
N LEU A 112 -16.76 -6.90 -0.53
CA LEU A 112 -17.21 -6.28 0.72
C LEU A 112 -16.34 -5.10 1.17
N CYS A 113 -15.04 -5.12 0.89
CA CYS A 113 -14.14 -4.02 1.24
C CYS A 113 -14.52 -2.76 0.47
N ARG A 114 -14.72 -1.64 1.20
CA ARG A 114 -15.32 -0.43 0.62
C ARG A 114 -14.32 0.67 0.32
N GLN A 115 -13.16 0.67 0.94
CA GLN A 115 -12.21 1.78 0.89
C GLN A 115 -10.80 1.28 0.64
N PHE A 116 -10.00 2.14 0.00
CA PHE A 116 -8.60 1.82 -0.30
C PHE A 116 -7.69 3.00 0.04
N ILE A 117 -6.50 2.67 0.53
CA ILE A 117 -5.42 3.62 0.74
C ILE A 117 -4.32 3.28 -0.27
N ILE A 118 -4.20 4.11 -1.29
CA ILE A 118 -3.22 3.96 -2.36
C ILE A 118 -1.89 4.50 -1.85
N SER A 119 -0.97 3.63 -1.47
CA SER A 119 0.34 4.01 -0.94
C SER A 119 1.45 3.15 -1.54
N GLY A 120 2.69 3.63 -1.44
CA GLY A 120 3.87 3.01 -2.06
C GLY A 120 4.13 3.56 -3.46
N GLY A 121 5.28 4.21 -3.63
CA GLY A 121 5.71 4.77 -4.91
C GLY A 121 5.04 6.09 -5.34
N ILE A 122 4.12 6.65 -4.54
CA ILE A 122 3.46 7.93 -4.83
C ILE A 122 4.44 9.08 -4.56
N LYS A 123 4.81 9.82 -5.59
CA LYS A 123 5.84 10.86 -5.52
C LYS A 123 5.27 12.26 -5.34
N ASN A 124 4.09 12.52 -5.87
CA ASN A 124 3.47 13.85 -5.90
C ASN A 124 1.93 13.73 -5.95
N PHE A 125 1.27 14.90 -5.86
CA PHE A 125 -0.20 14.98 -5.90
C PHE A 125 -0.81 14.47 -7.22
N LEU A 126 -0.06 14.58 -8.34
CA LEU A 126 -0.57 14.17 -9.65
C LEU A 126 -0.64 12.64 -9.78
N ASP A 127 0.38 11.92 -9.24
CA ASP A 127 0.34 10.45 -9.14
C ASP A 127 -0.86 10.02 -8.30
N GLY A 128 -1.05 10.68 -7.15
CA GLY A 128 -2.18 10.40 -6.25
C GLY A 128 -3.52 10.67 -6.92
N HIS A 129 -3.68 11.81 -7.58
CA HIS A 129 -4.89 12.15 -8.32
C HIS A 129 -5.20 11.11 -9.40
N TYR A 130 -4.21 10.79 -10.23
CA TYR A 130 -4.35 9.82 -11.33
C TYR A 130 -4.85 8.47 -10.82
N LEU A 131 -4.21 7.92 -9.79
CA LEU A 131 -4.57 6.60 -9.27
C LEU A 131 -5.92 6.58 -8.55
N MET A 132 -6.28 7.66 -7.82
CA MET A 132 -7.60 7.77 -7.21
C MET A 132 -8.73 7.86 -8.23
N GLU A 133 -8.54 8.61 -9.31
CA GLU A 133 -9.53 8.72 -10.39
C GLU A 133 -9.66 7.42 -11.20
N LYS A 134 -8.55 6.66 -11.32
CA LYS A 134 -8.53 5.37 -12.04
C LYS A 134 -9.17 4.25 -11.24
N LEU A 135 -9.11 4.31 -9.91
CA LEU A 135 -9.70 3.31 -9.03
C LEU A 135 -11.22 3.46 -8.94
N GLN A 136 -11.95 2.44 -9.31
CA GLN A 136 -13.43 2.43 -9.29
C GLN A 136 -14.00 2.15 -7.88
N ALA A 137 -13.36 2.69 -6.85
CA ALA A 137 -13.79 2.57 -5.46
C ALA A 137 -13.35 3.81 -4.65
N PRO A 138 -14.03 4.14 -3.53
CA PRO A 138 -13.59 5.21 -2.65
C PRO A 138 -12.15 5.01 -2.18
N SER A 139 -11.33 6.03 -2.34
CA SER A 139 -9.92 5.94 -1.99
C SER A 139 -9.32 7.27 -1.54
N VAL A 140 -8.21 7.15 -0.82
CA VAL A 140 -7.26 8.20 -0.53
C VAL A 140 -5.87 7.74 -0.94
N TYR A 141 -4.93 8.65 -1.14
CA TYR A 141 -3.54 8.27 -1.35
C TYR A 141 -2.66 8.68 -0.16
N GLY A 142 -1.55 7.96 0.04
CA GLY A 142 -0.56 8.21 1.07
C GLY A 142 0.83 8.45 0.49
N GLN A 143 1.51 9.46 1.01
CA GLN A 143 2.91 9.76 0.76
C GLN A 143 3.67 9.79 2.08
N ALA A 144 4.92 9.34 2.09
CA ALA A 144 5.79 9.42 3.26
C ALA A 144 7.13 10.10 2.95
N SER A 145 7.91 9.58 2.00
CA SER A 145 9.28 10.03 1.74
C SER A 145 9.38 11.52 1.37
N ALA A 146 8.47 12.01 0.53
CA ALA A 146 8.45 13.43 0.17
C ALA A 146 8.18 14.33 1.39
N LEU A 147 7.23 13.95 2.26
CA LEU A 147 6.93 14.68 3.50
C LEU A 147 8.13 14.70 4.45
N LEU A 148 8.81 13.57 4.62
CA LEU A 148 10.00 13.47 5.48
C LEU A 148 11.11 14.40 5.03
N GLN A 149 11.39 14.51 3.72
CA GLN A 149 12.41 15.42 3.17
C GLN A 149 12.18 16.90 3.55
N TYR A 150 10.93 17.33 3.66
CA TYR A 150 10.59 18.69 4.07
C TYR A 150 10.53 18.83 5.59
N ALA A 151 10.04 17.80 6.30
CA ALA A 151 10.02 17.79 7.77
C ALA A 151 11.42 17.85 8.39
N GLU A 152 12.42 17.22 7.75
CA GLU A 152 13.82 17.30 8.15
C GLU A 152 14.44 18.71 8.04
N LYS A 153 13.88 19.57 7.18
CA LYS A 153 14.35 20.95 7.01
C LYS A 153 13.78 21.87 8.09
N SER A 154 12.47 21.97 8.17
CA SER A 154 11.74 22.70 9.21
C SER A 154 10.22 22.42 9.11
N TYR A 155 9.49 22.84 10.17
CA TYR A 155 8.02 22.80 10.16
C TYR A 155 7.43 23.67 9.04
N GLU A 156 7.97 24.89 8.85
CA GLU A 156 7.50 25.84 7.82
C GLU A 156 7.71 25.28 6.42
N ALA A 157 8.83 24.58 6.17
CA ALA A 157 9.09 23.95 4.88
C ALA A 157 8.08 22.82 4.60
N LEU A 158 7.74 22.03 5.62
CA LEU A 158 6.72 20.97 5.52
C LEU A 158 5.33 21.58 5.27
N GLU A 159 4.95 22.61 6.02
CA GLU A 159 3.67 23.31 5.86
C GLU A 159 3.52 23.89 4.46
N GLN A 160 4.54 24.56 3.95
CA GLN A 160 4.54 25.11 2.59
C GLN A 160 4.43 24.00 1.53
N PHE A 161 5.15 22.91 1.70
CA PHE A 161 5.05 21.75 0.80
C PHE A 161 3.63 21.18 0.79
N LEU A 162 3.02 20.98 1.96
CA LEU A 162 1.64 20.50 2.08
C LEU A 162 0.65 21.45 1.39
N HIS A 163 0.84 22.76 1.56
CA HIS A 163 0.02 23.77 0.89
C HIS A 163 0.07 23.59 -0.64
N PHE A 164 1.26 23.44 -1.21
CA PHE A 164 1.40 23.21 -2.65
C PHE A 164 0.80 21.88 -3.11
N GLN A 165 0.90 20.81 -2.32
CA GLN A 165 0.23 19.54 -2.64
C GLN A 165 -1.29 19.69 -2.68
N ILE A 166 -1.88 20.43 -1.73
CA ILE A 166 -3.33 20.68 -1.66
C ILE A 166 -3.79 21.53 -2.86
N GLU A 167 -3.09 22.61 -3.16
CA GLU A 167 -3.41 23.46 -4.31
C GLU A 167 -3.25 22.68 -5.63
N GLY A 168 -2.19 21.90 -5.78
CA GLY A 168 -2.00 21.01 -6.93
C GLY A 168 -3.13 20.01 -7.12
N LEU A 169 -3.63 19.40 -6.03
CA LEU A 169 -4.81 18.51 -6.07
C LEU A 169 -6.08 19.25 -6.52
N LYS A 170 -6.32 20.47 -6.02
CA LYS A 170 -7.46 21.29 -6.45
C LYS A 170 -7.41 21.58 -7.94
N LEU A 171 -6.22 21.97 -8.44
CA LEU A 171 -6.00 22.21 -9.87
C LEU A 171 -6.21 20.94 -10.70
N SER A 172 -5.68 19.81 -10.23
CA SER A 172 -5.85 18.51 -10.91
C SER A 172 -7.33 18.15 -11.05
N LYS A 173 -8.09 18.26 -9.97
CA LYS A 173 -9.53 17.98 -9.97
C LYS A 173 -10.33 18.94 -10.88
N ALA A 174 -9.90 20.18 -10.99
CA ALA A 174 -10.59 21.20 -11.80
C ALA A 174 -10.34 21.04 -13.31
N PHE A 175 -9.13 20.63 -13.70
CA PHE A 175 -8.70 20.73 -15.09
C PHE A 175 -8.34 19.40 -15.76
N PHE A 176 -8.02 18.34 -15.00
CA PHE A 176 -7.59 17.08 -15.58
C PHE A 176 -8.66 15.99 -15.49
N LYS A 177 -8.79 15.23 -16.56
CA LYS A 177 -9.62 14.02 -16.63
C LYS A 177 -8.72 12.83 -16.91
N VAL A 178 -8.78 11.85 -16.05
CA VAL A 178 -8.11 10.56 -16.27
C VAL A 178 -8.96 9.73 -17.25
N ARG A 179 -8.31 9.18 -18.28
CA ARG A 179 -8.93 8.34 -19.32
C ARG A 179 -8.51 6.89 -19.17
#